data_15273a612d6a7f1576a8114e8f64e5ce
#
_entry.id   15273a612d6a7f1576a8114e8f64e5ce
#
_cell.length_a   1.000
_cell.length_b   1.000
_cell.length_c   1.000
_cell.angle_alpha   90.00
_cell.angle_beta   90.00
_cell.angle_gamma   90.00
#
_symmetry.space_group_name_H-M   'P 1'
#
loop_
_entity.id
_entity.type
_entity.pdbx_description
1 polymer ?
#
loop_
_entity_poly.entity_id
_entity_poly.type
_entity_poly.pdbx_seq_one_letter_code
_entity_poly.pdbx_strand_id
1 'polypeptide(L)'
;MYGAAMRLRVLTWNLWHGRSDPAAGRDLLPEFSAALQGWEWDVALLQEVPPWWPGALAQRLQGPVEDRQVLTSRNALLPVRRALAVRWPDLIKSNGGGANAILVRGISVAEHRTRRLCWWPERRQLQAVRLPTGVWVGNLHATVGDDPAARRDAERARVTMVQWAGGAPFVLGGDFNVRGLSLAGLTFAGGYDVDFVFASGLARAGDVDVLDRGPLSDHAPVAVTLVDG
;
A
#
# COMPACT_ATOMS: atom_id res chain seq x y z
N MET A 1 -1.57 31.42 -15.92
CA MET A 1 -0.97 30.91 -14.67
C MET A 1 -0.34 29.55 -15.00
N TYR A 2 0.96 29.46 -15.02
CA TYR A 2 1.65 28.17 -15.13
C TYR A 2 1.37 27.43 -13.82
N GLY A 3 0.56 26.37 -13.85
CA GLY A 3 0.39 25.47 -12.71
C GLY A 3 1.76 24.89 -12.34
N ALA A 4 2.07 24.85 -11.06
CA ALA A 4 3.27 24.14 -10.60
C ALA A 4 3.20 22.71 -11.13
N ALA A 5 4.29 22.23 -11.75
CA ALA A 5 4.40 20.85 -12.23
C ALA A 5 4.05 19.91 -11.06
N MET A 6 3.17 18.96 -11.31
CA MET A 6 2.80 17.99 -10.27
C MET A 6 4.01 17.17 -9.87
N ARG A 7 4.23 17.07 -8.56
CA ARG A 7 5.21 16.14 -7.98
C ARG A 7 4.49 15.30 -6.94
N LEU A 8 4.61 13.99 -7.05
CA LEU A 8 3.95 13.04 -6.15
C LEU A 8 4.96 11.98 -5.72
N ARG A 9 5.23 11.89 -4.42
CA ARG A 9 6.11 10.86 -3.88
C ARG A 9 5.25 9.74 -3.30
N VAL A 10 5.37 8.55 -3.88
CA VAL A 10 4.61 7.35 -3.52
C VAL A 10 5.53 6.36 -2.82
N LEU A 11 5.11 5.92 -1.64
CA LEU A 11 5.73 4.87 -0.84
C LEU A 11 4.87 3.60 -0.93
N THR A 12 5.46 2.42 -1.11
CA THR A 12 4.80 1.14 -0.86
C THR A 12 5.54 0.34 0.19
N TRP A 13 4.79 -0.30 1.11
CA TRP A 13 5.37 -1.11 2.18
C TRP A 13 4.37 -2.15 2.70
N ASN A 14 4.73 -3.43 2.60
CA ASN A 14 4.04 -4.50 3.30
C ASN A 14 4.49 -4.49 4.78
N LEU A 15 3.55 -4.37 5.72
CA LEU A 15 3.85 -4.21 7.16
C LEU A 15 3.98 -5.55 7.89
N TRP A 16 3.88 -6.67 7.18
CA TRP A 16 3.98 -8.01 7.76
C TRP A 16 3.13 -8.18 9.04
N HIS A 17 1.90 -7.72 8.99
CA HIS A 17 0.97 -7.70 10.12
C HIS A 17 1.48 -6.95 11.38
N GLY A 18 2.38 -5.98 11.19
CA GLY A 18 2.95 -5.19 12.28
C GLY A 18 4.02 -5.91 13.07
N ARG A 19 4.81 -6.77 12.41
CA ARG A 19 5.86 -7.59 13.03
C ARG A 19 7.26 -7.05 12.78
N SER A 20 8.20 -7.65 13.53
CA SER A 20 9.64 -7.46 13.35
C SER A 20 10.39 -8.80 13.33
N ASP A 21 11.58 -8.78 12.77
CA ASP A 21 12.54 -9.87 12.86
C ASP A 21 13.85 -9.32 13.46
N PRO A 22 14.24 -9.78 14.68
CA PRO A 22 13.57 -10.79 15.51
C PRO A 22 12.23 -10.32 16.09
N ALA A 23 11.37 -11.27 16.45
CA ALA A 23 10.04 -11.03 17.02
C ALA A 23 10.13 -10.19 18.31
N ALA A 24 9.38 -9.08 18.38
CA ALA A 24 9.45 -8.13 19.49
C ALA A 24 8.58 -8.51 20.71
N GLY A 25 7.60 -9.40 20.56
CA GLY A 25 6.69 -9.83 21.63
C GLY A 25 5.71 -8.75 22.10
N ARG A 26 5.59 -7.63 21.37
CA ARG A 26 4.73 -6.48 21.72
C ARG A 26 4.17 -5.79 20.50
N ASP A 27 3.19 -4.91 20.68
CA ASP A 27 2.66 -4.04 19.63
C ASP A 27 3.73 -3.05 19.16
N LEU A 28 3.97 -3.01 17.86
CA LEU A 28 4.98 -2.17 17.21
C LEU A 28 4.37 -0.96 16.47
N LEU A 29 3.10 -0.63 16.71
CA LEU A 29 2.48 0.55 16.12
C LEU A 29 3.31 1.84 16.30
N PRO A 30 3.93 2.10 17.49
CA PRO A 30 4.78 3.28 17.66
C PRO A 30 6.00 3.29 16.73
N GLU A 31 6.66 2.15 16.56
CA GLU A 31 7.86 2.02 15.73
C GLU A 31 7.55 2.16 14.24
N PHE A 32 6.48 1.51 13.76
CA PHE A 32 6.00 1.69 12.39
C PHE A 32 5.56 3.14 12.13
N SER A 33 4.93 3.80 13.12
CA SER A 33 4.59 5.21 13.01
C SER A 33 5.83 6.10 12.93
N ALA A 34 6.86 5.81 13.73
CA ALA A 34 8.12 6.56 13.73
C ALA A 34 8.87 6.39 12.40
N ALA A 35 8.93 5.17 11.84
CA ALA A 35 9.50 4.92 10.54
C ALA A 35 8.77 5.70 9.43
N LEU A 36 7.44 5.61 9.37
CA LEU A 36 6.63 6.37 8.41
C LEU A 36 6.79 7.89 8.60
N GLN A 37 6.96 8.36 9.83
CA GLN A 37 7.19 9.79 10.10
C GLN A 37 8.57 10.26 9.63
N GLY A 38 9.59 9.40 9.72
CA GLY A 38 10.97 9.71 9.34
C GLY A 38 11.21 9.74 7.83
N TRP A 39 10.29 9.20 7.03
CA TRP A 39 10.43 9.17 5.57
C TRP A 39 9.58 10.23 4.87
N GLU A 40 10.06 10.65 3.70
CA GLU A 40 9.32 11.55 2.83
C GLU A 40 8.36 10.76 1.93
N TRP A 41 7.09 11.11 1.95
CA TRP A 41 6.05 10.59 1.06
C TRP A 41 4.80 11.49 1.11
N ASP A 42 4.08 11.53 0.00
CA ASP A 42 2.77 12.17 -0.11
C ASP A 42 1.65 11.13 0.01
N VAL A 43 1.86 9.94 -0.57
CA VAL A 43 0.93 8.81 -0.50
C VAL A 43 1.69 7.54 -0.12
N ALA A 44 1.26 6.87 0.97
CA ALA A 44 1.79 5.58 1.39
C ALA A 44 0.77 4.46 1.13
N LEU A 45 1.21 3.46 0.37
CA LEU A 45 0.46 2.24 0.03
C LEU A 45 0.93 1.13 0.96
N LEU A 46 0.07 0.74 1.90
CA LEU A 46 0.42 -0.21 2.94
C LEU A 46 -0.34 -1.53 2.74
N GLN A 47 0.35 -2.67 2.87
CA GLN A 47 -0.22 -4.01 2.78
C GLN A 47 -0.01 -4.74 4.10
N GLU A 48 -0.78 -5.79 4.34
CA GLU A 48 -0.79 -6.57 5.59
C GLU A 48 -0.91 -5.72 6.86
N VAL A 49 -1.65 -4.63 6.77
CA VAL A 49 -1.86 -3.73 7.91
C VAL A 49 -2.81 -4.39 8.92
N PRO A 50 -2.50 -4.41 10.22
CA PRO A 50 -3.51 -4.75 11.22
C PRO A 50 -4.75 -3.85 11.08
N PRO A 51 -5.98 -4.40 11.00
CA PRO A 51 -7.17 -3.61 10.62
C PRO A 51 -7.51 -2.43 11.52
N TRP A 52 -6.94 -2.36 12.72
CA TRP A 52 -7.11 -1.26 13.68
C TRP A 52 -5.98 -0.22 13.64
N TRP A 53 -4.97 -0.42 12.77
CA TRP A 53 -3.82 0.50 12.69
C TRP A 53 -4.04 1.71 11.77
N PRO A 54 -4.76 1.66 10.62
CA PRO A 54 -4.73 2.77 9.67
C PRO A 54 -5.09 4.11 10.29
N GLY A 55 -6.21 4.21 10.99
CA GLY A 55 -6.59 5.44 11.69
C GLY A 55 -5.64 5.80 12.84
N ALA A 56 -5.07 4.79 13.55
CA ALA A 56 -4.09 5.04 14.60
C ALA A 56 -2.74 5.53 14.05
N LEU A 57 -2.31 5.03 12.87
CA LEU A 57 -1.15 5.55 12.15
C LEU A 57 -1.38 7.01 11.74
N ALA A 58 -2.51 7.30 11.07
CA ALA A 58 -2.84 8.65 10.64
C ALA A 58 -2.84 9.66 11.80
N GLN A 59 -3.36 9.26 12.97
CA GLN A 59 -3.38 10.12 14.19
C GLN A 59 -2.01 10.33 14.81
N ARG A 60 -1.06 9.41 14.62
CA ARG A 60 0.30 9.50 15.20
C ARG A 60 1.27 10.29 14.33
N LEU A 61 0.99 10.37 13.03
CA LEU A 61 1.82 11.11 12.08
C LEU A 61 1.60 12.61 12.23
N GLN A 62 2.67 13.39 12.06
CA GLN A 62 2.60 14.84 12.13
C GLN A 62 1.94 15.42 10.87
N GLY A 63 1.14 16.46 11.05
CA GLY A 63 0.37 17.10 10.00
C GLY A 63 -0.93 16.39 9.67
N PRO A 64 -1.70 16.90 8.71
CA PRO A 64 -2.94 16.29 8.28
C PRO A 64 -2.64 15.03 7.46
N VAL A 65 -3.10 13.87 7.93
CA VAL A 65 -3.02 12.59 7.22
C VAL A 65 -4.41 11.99 7.15
N GLU A 66 -4.89 11.73 5.94
CA GLU A 66 -6.12 10.97 5.71
C GLU A 66 -5.78 9.50 5.48
N ASP A 67 -6.58 8.61 6.08
CA ASP A 67 -6.48 7.17 5.86
C ASP A 67 -7.70 6.62 5.12
N ARG A 68 -7.47 5.64 4.27
CA ARG A 68 -8.49 4.80 3.66
C ARG A 68 -8.04 3.35 3.77
N GLN A 69 -8.98 2.46 4.08
CA GLN A 69 -8.65 1.03 4.21
C GLN A 69 -9.67 0.14 3.52
N VAL A 70 -9.22 -1.05 3.16
CA VAL A 70 -10.06 -2.16 2.73
C VAL A 70 -9.60 -3.45 3.41
N LEU A 71 -10.55 -4.21 3.95
CA LEU A 71 -10.25 -5.48 4.60
C LEU A 71 -9.96 -6.56 3.54
N THR A 72 -8.81 -7.21 3.67
CA THR A 72 -8.33 -8.22 2.73
C THR A 72 -8.58 -9.66 3.18
N SER A 73 -8.94 -9.87 4.44
CA SER A 73 -9.29 -11.19 4.96
C SER A 73 -10.73 -11.24 5.48
N ARG A 74 -11.18 -12.42 5.89
CA ARG A 74 -12.58 -12.63 6.35
C ARG A 74 -12.91 -11.95 7.67
N ASN A 75 -11.90 -11.56 8.44
CA ASN A 75 -11.99 -10.74 9.67
C ASN A 75 -13.13 -11.13 10.64
N ALA A 76 -13.46 -12.42 10.73
CA ALA A 76 -14.44 -12.89 11.70
C ALA A 76 -13.94 -12.64 13.13
N LEU A 77 -14.84 -12.19 14.03
CA LEU A 77 -14.55 -11.91 15.43
C LEU A 77 -13.40 -10.87 15.64
N LEU A 78 -13.36 -9.84 14.81
CA LEU A 78 -12.29 -8.83 14.80
C LEU A 78 -11.96 -8.25 16.19
N PRO A 79 -12.92 -7.88 17.08
CA PRO A 79 -12.61 -7.37 18.41
C PRO A 79 -11.82 -8.35 19.28
N VAL A 80 -12.19 -9.64 19.26
CA VAL A 80 -11.48 -10.69 20.00
C VAL A 80 -10.07 -10.89 19.44
N ARG A 81 -9.96 -10.97 18.12
CA ARG A 81 -8.67 -11.08 17.43
C ARG A 81 -7.75 -9.90 17.71
N ARG A 82 -8.29 -8.68 17.73
CA ARG A 82 -7.54 -7.48 18.12
C ARG A 82 -6.98 -7.62 19.53
N ALA A 83 -7.81 -8.00 20.50
CA ALA A 83 -7.36 -8.15 21.89
C ALA A 83 -6.24 -9.19 22.00
N LEU A 84 -6.36 -10.33 21.32
CA LEU A 84 -5.34 -11.37 21.28
C LEU A 84 -4.07 -10.90 20.57
N ALA A 85 -4.18 -10.25 19.41
CA ALA A 85 -3.04 -9.79 18.62
C ALA A 85 -2.25 -8.68 19.33
N VAL A 86 -2.91 -7.78 20.04
CA VAL A 86 -2.25 -6.75 20.87
C VAL A 86 -1.52 -7.38 22.05
N ARG A 87 -2.08 -8.44 22.65
CA ARG A 87 -1.50 -9.08 23.84
C ARG A 87 -0.39 -10.07 23.49
N TRP A 88 -0.51 -10.79 22.35
CA TRP A 88 0.43 -11.83 21.89
C TRP A 88 0.65 -11.73 20.38
N PRO A 89 1.31 -10.67 19.88
CA PRO A 89 1.40 -10.39 18.45
C PRO A 89 2.12 -11.48 17.64
N ASP A 90 3.04 -12.22 18.27
CA ASP A 90 3.84 -13.23 17.59
C ASP A 90 3.21 -14.65 17.62
N LEU A 91 2.25 -14.90 18.54
CA LEU A 91 1.63 -16.21 18.69
C LEU A 91 0.64 -16.51 17.58
N ILE A 92 -0.01 -15.52 17.09
CA ILE A 92 -1.06 -15.66 16.10
C ILE A 92 -0.60 -14.97 14.81
N LYS A 93 0.10 -15.67 13.92
CA LYS A 93 0.49 -15.19 12.59
C LYS A 93 -0.75 -14.80 11.79
N SER A 94 -0.77 -13.67 11.11
CA SER A 94 -1.90 -13.10 10.35
C SER A 94 -3.20 -12.85 11.12
N ASN A 95 -3.08 -12.39 12.27
CA ASN A 95 -3.96 -12.46 13.39
C ASN A 95 -5.18 -11.66 13.53
N GLY A 96 -5.49 -10.84 12.86
CA GLY A 96 -6.71 -10.07 12.90
C GLY A 96 -7.31 -9.96 11.52
N GLY A 97 -6.84 -10.80 10.63
CA GLY A 97 -7.01 -10.53 9.23
C GLY A 97 -6.07 -9.41 8.79
N GLY A 98 -5.87 -9.25 7.51
CA GLY A 98 -5.10 -8.16 6.93
C GLY A 98 -6.04 -7.05 6.43
N ALA A 99 -5.49 -5.86 6.31
CA ALA A 99 -6.07 -4.78 5.54
C ALA A 99 -5.02 -4.23 4.58
N ASN A 100 -5.46 -3.67 3.47
CA ASN A 100 -4.67 -2.70 2.73
C ASN A 100 -5.08 -1.31 3.20
N ALA A 101 -4.12 -0.41 3.33
CA ALA A 101 -4.38 0.99 3.67
C ALA A 101 -3.67 1.93 2.70
N ILE A 102 -4.28 3.06 2.43
CA ILE A 102 -3.65 4.21 1.77
C ILE A 102 -3.67 5.35 2.77
N LEU A 103 -2.49 5.89 3.07
CA LEU A 103 -2.35 7.12 3.83
C LEU A 103 -1.98 8.25 2.86
N VAL A 104 -2.61 9.40 3.00
CA VAL A 104 -2.36 10.59 2.17
C VAL A 104 -1.99 11.74 3.09
N ARG A 105 -0.82 12.33 2.90
CA ARG A 105 -0.27 13.38 3.75
C ARG A 105 -0.40 14.75 3.10
N GLY A 106 -1.01 15.70 3.80
CA GLY A 106 -1.11 17.10 3.35
C GLY A 106 -2.04 17.34 2.15
N ILE A 107 -2.65 16.30 1.60
CA ILE A 107 -3.55 16.34 0.46
C ILE A 107 -4.86 15.65 0.87
N SER A 108 -6.01 16.22 0.52
CA SER A 108 -7.29 15.56 0.78
C SER A 108 -7.59 14.45 -0.23
N VAL A 109 -8.38 13.46 0.20
CA VAL A 109 -8.88 12.40 -0.67
C VAL A 109 -10.22 12.82 -1.27
N ALA A 110 -10.26 12.99 -2.59
CA ALA A 110 -11.47 13.38 -3.31
C ALA A 110 -12.44 12.20 -3.50
N GLU A 111 -11.92 11.00 -3.70
CA GLU A 111 -12.71 9.78 -3.93
C GLU A 111 -11.95 8.55 -3.45
N HIS A 112 -12.69 7.52 -2.98
CA HIS A 112 -12.14 6.22 -2.60
C HIS A 112 -12.96 5.10 -3.23
N ARG A 113 -12.29 4.17 -3.91
CA ARG A 113 -12.91 2.99 -4.52
C ARG A 113 -12.20 1.72 -4.11
N THR A 114 -12.96 0.62 -4.09
CA THR A 114 -12.42 -0.72 -3.85
C THR A 114 -12.98 -1.71 -4.86
N ARG A 115 -12.17 -2.70 -5.23
CA ARG A 115 -12.58 -3.81 -6.10
C ARG A 115 -11.96 -5.11 -5.63
N ARG A 116 -12.79 -6.14 -5.49
CA ARG A 116 -12.30 -7.48 -5.21
C ARG A 116 -11.63 -8.07 -6.46
N LEU A 117 -10.37 -8.50 -6.30
CA LEU A 117 -9.56 -9.13 -7.33
C LEU A 117 -9.71 -10.65 -7.29
N CYS A 118 -9.65 -11.23 -6.08
CA CYS A 118 -9.77 -12.67 -5.84
C CYS A 118 -10.63 -12.95 -4.60
N TRP A 119 -11.25 -14.12 -4.54
CA TRP A 119 -12.05 -14.56 -3.39
C TRP A 119 -11.40 -15.74 -2.65
N TRP A 120 -10.71 -16.59 -3.38
CA TRP A 120 -10.10 -17.82 -2.88
C TRP A 120 -8.68 -17.98 -3.44
N PRO A 121 -7.69 -18.46 -2.68
CA PRO A 121 -7.75 -18.93 -1.27
C PRO A 121 -7.93 -17.80 -0.26
N GLU A 122 -7.48 -16.57 -0.59
CA GLU A 122 -7.61 -15.36 0.23
C GLU A 122 -8.34 -14.26 -0.52
N ARG A 123 -8.99 -13.40 0.24
CA ARG A 123 -9.65 -12.23 -0.35
C ARG A 123 -8.59 -11.20 -0.74
N ARG A 124 -8.40 -11.00 -2.03
CA ARG A 124 -7.52 -9.93 -2.55
C ARG A 124 -8.36 -8.77 -3.05
N GLN A 125 -7.91 -7.57 -2.73
CA GLN A 125 -8.61 -6.33 -3.02
C GLN A 125 -7.67 -5.33 -3.67
N LEU A 126 -8.17 -4.64 -4.70
CA LEU A 126 -7.64 -3.36 -5.13
C LEU A 126 -8.36 -2.27 -4.33
N GLN A 127 -7.62 -1.31 -3.86
CA GLN A 127 -8.09 -0.09 -3.24
C GLN A 127 -7.47 1.08 -3.99
N ALA A 128 -8.22 2.15 -4.26
CA ALA A 128 -7.66 3.34 -4.89
C ALA A 128 -8.30 4.60 -4.34
N VAL A 129 -7.50 5.67 -4.29
CA VAL A 129 -7.94 7.03 -3.99
C VAL A 129 -7.73 7.93 -5.20
N ARG A 130 -8.61 8.91 -5.38
CA ARG A 130 -8.41 10.02 -6.31
C ARG A 130 -8.01 11.26 -5.53
N LEU A 131 -6.92 11.86 -5.95
CA LEU A 131 -6.46 13.14 -5.40
C LEU A 131 -7.21 14.32 -6.08
N PRO A 132 -7.24 15.52 -5.47
CA PRO A 132 -7.89 16.70 -6.08
C PRO A 132 -7.29 17.09 -7.43
N THR A 133 -6.04 16.73 -7.70
CA THR A 133 -5.37 16.90 -9.00
C THR A 133 -5.96 16.03 -10.11
N GLY A 134 -6.84 15.08 -9.77
CA GLY A 134 -7.40 14.09 -10.71
C GLY A 134 -6.61 12.80 -10.80
N VAL A 135 -5.40 12.74 -10.25
CA VAL A 135 -4.57 11.54 -10.23
C VAL A 135 -5.19 10.46 -9.36
N TRP A 136 -5.25 9.23 -9.88
CA TRP A 136 -5.63 8.06 -9.11
C TRP A 136 -4.41 7.33 -8.56
N VAL A 137 -4.48 6.86 -7.32
CA VAL A 137 -3.42 6.06 -6.70
C VAL A 137 -4.01 4.77 -6.15
N GLY A 138 -3.62 3.65 -6.75
CA GLY A 138 -4.11 2.31 -6.42
C GLY A 138 -3.11 1.51 -5.59
N ASN A 139 -3.64 0.76 -4.63
CA ASN A 139 -2.91 -0.15 -3.73
C ASN A 139 -3.48 -1.55 -3.83
N LEU A 140 -2.61 -2.55 -4.05
CA LEU A 140 -3.00 -3.96 -3.99
C LEU A 140 -2.00 -4.79 -3.18
N HIS A 141 -2.46 -5.96 -2.76
CA HIS A 141 -1.65 -7.07 -2.29
C HIS A 141 -2.14 -8.30 -3.05
N ALA A 142 -1.32 -8.83 -3.95
CA ALA A 142 -1.69 -9.94 -4.83
C ALA A 142 -1.63 -11.29 -4.11
N THR A 143 -2.09 -12.34 -4.76
CA THR A 143 -2.05 -13.71 -4.22
C THR A 143 -0.61 -14.15 -3.98
N VAL A 144 -0.34 -14.71 -2.81
CA VAL A 144 0.98 -15.23 -2.41
C VAL A 144 1.14 -16.70 -2.81
N GLY A 145 2.37 -17.10 -3.21
CA GLY A 145 2.73 -18.50 -3.47
C GLY A 145 2.14 -19.12 -4.75
N ASP A 146 1.52 -18.33 -5.63
CA ASP A 146 0.99 -18.74 -6.93
C ASP A 146 1.21 -17.61 -7.94
N ASP A 147 2.34 -17.63 -8.65
CA ASP A 147 2.70 -16.61 -9.63
C ASP A 147 1.62 -16.37 -10.69
N PRO A 148 1.00 -17.41 -11.32
CA PRO A 148 -0.11 -17.21 -12.23
C PRO A 148 -1.31 -16.49 -11.61
N ALA A 149 -1.66 -16.78 -10.35
CA ALA A 149 -2.74 -16.09 -9.65
C ALA A 149 -2.35 -14.63 -9.34
N ALA A 150 -1.13 -14.39 -8.86
CA ALA A 150 -0.60 -13.06 -8.61
C ALA A 150 -0.62 -12.18 -9.89
N ARG A 151 -0.17 -12.72 -11.03
CA ARG A 151 -0.25 -12.03 -12.32
C ARG A 151 -1.68 -11.74 -12.77
N ARG A 152 -2.64 -12.65 -12.52
CA ARG A 152 -4.07 -12.40 -12.79
C ARG A 152 -4.63 -11.30 -11.91
N ASP A 153 -4.24 -11.24 -10.63
CA ASP A 153 -4.65 -10.18 -9.71
C ASP A 153 -4.11 -8.82 -10.16
N ALA A 154 -2.82 -8.76 -10.51
CA ALA A 154 -2.18 -7.56 -11.04
C ALA A 154 -2.86 -7.06 -12.33
N GLU A 155 -3.18 -7.96 -13.26
CA GLU A 155 -3.85 -7.60 -14.53
C GLU A 155 -5.29 -7.11 -14.27
N ARG A 156 -6.04 -7.75 -13.37
CA ARG A 156 -7.38 -7.28 -12.96
C ARG A 156 -7.32 -5.90 -12.31
N ALA A 157 -6.30 -5.66 -11.47
CA ALA A 157 -6.06 -4.36 -10.86
C ALA A 157 -5.77 -3.30 -11.93
N ARG A 158 -4.86 -3.61 -12.88
CA ARG A 158 -4.52 -2.72 -14.00
C ARG A 158 -5.76 -2.35 -14.81
N VAL A 159 -6.53 -3.32 -15.26
CA VAL A 159 -7.77 -3.07 -16.04
C VAL A 159 -8.75 -2.21 -15.27
N THR A 160 -8.89 -2.47 -13.96
CA THR A 160 -9.78 -1.69 -13.10
C THR A 160 -9.30 -0.26 -12.95
N MET A 161 -7.98 -0.04 -12.77
CA MET A 161 -7.39 1.29 -12.67
C MET A 161 -7.59 2.09 -13.97
N VAL A 162 -7.37 1.48 -15.13
CA VAL A 162 -7.64 2.11 -16.44
C VAL A 162 -9.11 2.54 -16.55
N GLN A 163 -10.05 1.68 -16.12
CA GLN A 163 -11.48 2.01 -16.14
C GLN A 163 -11.82 3.17 -15.19
N TRP A 164 -11.26 3.15 -13.96
CA TRP A 164 -11.53 4.19 -12.96
C TRP A 164 -10.90 5.53 -13.33
N ALA A 165 -9.70 5.50 -13.89
CA ALA A 165 -8.98 6.69 -14.31
C ALA A 165 -9.64 7.40 -15.51
N GLY A 166 -10.27 6.63 -16.44
CA GLY A 166 -10.98 7.21 -17.58
C GLY A 166 -10.10 8.12 -18.45
N GLY A 167 -8.81 7.81 -18.57
CA GLY A 167 -7.82 8.61 -19.29
C GLY A 167 -7.01 9.57 -18.41
N ALA A 168 -7.38 9.76 -17.14
CA ALA A 168 -6.56 10.53 -16.20
C ALA A 168 -5.27 9.78 -15.81
N PRO A 169 -4.21 10.47 -15.40
CA PRO A 169 -3.01 9.83 -14.89
C PRO A 169 -3.31 8.98 -13.65
N PHE A 170 -2.57 7.86 -13.51
CA PHE A 170 -2.70 7.04 -12.31
C PHE A 170 -1.42 6.29 -11.94
N VAL A 171 -1.36 5.88 -10.68
CA VAL A 171 -0.34 5.03 -10.09
C VAL A 171 -0.99 3.73 -9.63
N LEU A 172 -0.32 2.60 -9.84
CA LEU A 172 -0.69 1.30 -9.29
C LEU A 172 0.54 0.72 -8.58
N GLY A 173 0.48 0.63 -7.27
CA GLY A 173 1.57 0.08 -6.47
C GLY A 173 1.09 -0.92 -5.44
N GLY A 174 2.04 -1.56 -4.75
CA GLY A 174 1.77 -2.54 -3.72
C GLY A 174 2.70 -3.75 -3.78
N ASP A 175 2.33 -4.77 -3.03
CA ASP A 175 2.97 -6.08 -3.03
C ASP A 175 2.30 -6.96 -4.10
N PHE A 176 3.04 -7.23 -5.16
CA PHE A 176 2.56 -8.03 -6.29
C PHE A 176 2.83 -9.52 -6.14
N ASN A 177 3.61 -9.94 -5.14
CA ASN A 177 3.95 -11.34 -4.86
C ASN A 177 4.51 -12.13 -6.05
N VAL A 178 5.02 -11.46 -7.07
CA VAL A 178 5.62 -12.06 -8.26
C VAL A 178 6.71 -11.16 -8.83
N ARG A 179 7.87 -11.75 -9.12
CA ARG A 179 9.00 -11.04 -9.75
C ARG A 179 8.83 -10.91 -11.25
N GLY A 180 9.53 -9.96 -11.85
CA GLY A 180 9.58 -9.80 -13.31
C GLY A 180 8.20 -9.50 -13.91
N LEU A 181 7.40 -8.66 -13.24
CA LEU A 181 6.08 -8.27 -13.69
C LEU A 181 6.18 -7.10 -14.69
N SER A 182 5.42 -7.22 -15.78
CA SER A 182 5.16 -6.13 -16.73
C SER A 182 3.66 -6.00 -16.91
N LEU A 183 3.14 -4.79 -16.91
CA LEU A 183 1.72 -4.49 -17.07
C LEU A 183 1.52 -3.65 -18.33
N ALA A 184 0.71 -4.15 -19.27
CA ALA A 184 0.50 -3.52 -20.56
C ALA A 184 -0.04 -2.08 -20.44
N GLY A 185 0.61 -1.13 -21.10
CA GLY A 185 0.24 0.29 -21.08
C GLY A 185 0.61 1.03 -19.80
N LEU A 186 1.37 0.40 -18.87
CA LEU A 186 1.94 1.06 -17.72
C LEU A 186 3.46 1.09 -17.81
N THR A 187 4.05 2.17 -17.33
CA THR A 187 5.50 2.29 -17.16
C THR A 187 5.89 1.79 -15.78
N PHE A 188 6.91 0.95 -15.67
CA PHE A 188 7.52 0.57 -14.41
C PHE A 188 8.25 1.79 -13.83
N ALA A 189 7.74 2.34 -12.75
CA ALA A 189 8.31 3.52 -12.09
C ALA A 189 9.40 3.15 -11.08
N GLY A 190 9.30 1.97 -10.45
CA GLY A 190 10.32 1.47 -9.54
C GLY A 190 9.80 0.32 -8.69
N GLY A 191 10.72 -0.31 -7.95
CA GLY A 191 10.37 -1.42 -7.06
C GLY A 191 11.58 -2.12 -6.50
N TYR A 192 11.32 -3.00 -5.55
CA TYR A 192 12.30 -3.91 -4.97
C TYR A 192 11.63 -5.27 -4.71
N ASP A 193 12.27 -6.35 -5.11
CA ASP A 193 11.80 -7.74 -5.02
C ASP A 193 10.42 -7.95 -5.67
N VAL A 194 9.35 -7.90 -4.89
CA VAL A 194 7.94 -8.07 -5.32
C VAL A 194 7.09 -6.82 -5.09
N ASP A 195 7.66 -5.80 -4.46
CA ASP A 195 7.02 -4.53 -4.16
C ASP A 195 7.28 -3.53 -5.30
N PHE A 196 6.25 -3.19 -6.07
CA PHE A 196 6.40 -2.38 -7.28
C PHE A 196 5.49 -1.17 -7.29
N VAL A 197 5.91 -0.17 -8.10
CA VAL A 197 5.09 0.98 -8.47
C VAL A 197 5.10 1.11 -9.99
N PHE A 198 3.92 1.10 -10.59
CA PHE A 198 3.67 1.35 -12.00
C PHE A 198 2.90 2.67 -12.16
N ALA A 199 3.07 3.34 -13.29
CA ALA A 199 2.42 4.61 -13.59
C ALA A 199 1.86 4.64 -15.01
N SER A 200 0.83 5.44 -15.22
CA SER A 200 0.28 5.81 -16.52
C SER A 200 0.07 7.33 -16.57
N GLY A 201 0.57 7.99 -17.61
CA GLY A 201 0.51 9.43 -17.76
C GLY A 201 1.39 10.21 -16.78
N LEU A 202 2.33 9.53 -16.11
CA LEU A 202 3.31 10.10 -15.18
C LEU A 202 4.68 9.51 -15.47
N ALA A 203 5.73 10.31 -15.29
CA ALA A 203 7.12 9.89 -15.42
C ALA A 203 7.82 9.85 -14.05
N ARG A 204 8.75 8.90 -13.87
CA ARG A 204 9.60 8.89 -12.69
C ARG A 204 10.62 10.03 -12.74
N ALA A 205 10.76 10.74 -11.63
CA ALA A 205 11.79 11.75 -11.40
C ALA A 205 12.76 11.25 -10.32
N GLY A 206 14.03 11.14 -10.68
CA GLY A 206 15.10 10.68 -9.78
C GLY A 206 15.18 9.15 -9.61
N ASP A 207 15.90 8.74 -8.57
CA ASP A 207 16.15 7.34 -8.26
C ASP A 207 14.98 6.68 -7.51
N VAL A 208 15.02 5.37 -7.45
CA VAL A 208 14.15 4.56 -6.58
C VAL A 208 14.83 4.44 -5.23
N ASP A 209 14.13 4.83 -4.17
CA ASP A 209 14.64 4.69 -2.82
C ASP A 209 14.11 3.39 -2.19
N VAL A 210 15.04 2.49 -1.83
CA VAL A 210 14.77 1.37 -0.93
C VAL A 210 15.15 1.82 0.47
N LEU A 211 14.15 2.01 1.33
CA LEU A 211 14.35 2.65 2.63
C LEU A 211 14.75 1.63 3.69
N ASP A 212 15.54 2.09 4.67
CA ASP A 212 15.92 1.26 5.80
C ASP A 212 14.73 1.11 6.78
N ARG A 213 14.26 -0.10 6.92
CA ARG A 213 13.17 -0.48 7.83
C ARG A 213 13.65 -0.91 9.21
N GLY A 214 14.97 -1.05 9.42
CA GLY A 214 15.53 -1.70 10.59
C GLY A 214 14.99 -3.14 10.76
N PRO A 215 14.53 -3.53 11.95
CA PRO A 215 13.96 -4.87 12.17
C PRO A 215 12.47 -4.99 11.77
N LEU A 216 11.82 -3.90 11.33
CA LEU A 216 10.38 -3.90 11.06
C LEU A 216 10.06 -4.57 9.72
N SER A 217 9.04 -5.43 9.71
CA SER A 217 8.59 -6.16 8.52
C SER A 217 9.66 -7.13 7.96
N ASP A 218 9.31 -7.96 7.01
CA ASP A 218 10.19 -8.75 6.15
C ASP A 218 10.34 -8.12 4.74
N HIS A 219 9.55 -7.08 4.43
CA HIS A 219 9.60 -6.31 3.21
C HIS A 219 10.33 -4.98 3.39
N ALA A 220 11.17 -4.59 2.44
CA ALA A 220 11.79 -3.28 2.39
C ALA A 220 10.81 -2.25 1.79
N PRO A 221 10.64 -1.07 2.42
CA PRO A 221 9.80 -0.01 1.85
C PRO A 221 10.44 0.56 0.59
N VAL A 222 9.62 0.84 -0.42
CA VAL A 222 10.08 1.42 -1.69
C VAL A 222 9.38 2.75 -1.91
N ALA A 223 10.15 3.80 -2.20
CA ALA A 223 9.62 5.11 -2.54
C ALA A 223 10.06 5.55 -3.93
N VAL A 224 9.14 6.13 -4.68
CA VAL A 224 9.39 6.71 -6.00
C VAL A 224 8.78 8.12 -6.07
N THR A 225 9.45 9.02 -6.78
CA THR A 225 8.90 10.34 -7.10
C THR A 225 8.39 10.34 -8.53
N LEU A 226 7.17 10.81 -8.73
CA LEU A 226 6.51 10.92 -10.03
C LEU A 226 6.22 12.38 -10.34
N VAL A 227 6.28 12.72 -11.62
CA VAL A 227 5.97 14.05 -12.17
C VAL A 227 5.07 13.89 -13.40
N ASP A 228 4.51 15.01 -13.88
CA ASP A 228 3.79 15.01 -15.16
C ASP A 228 4.68 14.42 -16.26
N GLY A 229 4.13 13.49 -17.07
CA GLY A 229 4.80 12.78 -18.15
C GLY A 229 4.74 13.52 -19.48
#